data_ad4bc7a54d34ae679ba141235b2326d8
#
_entry.id   ad4bc7a54d34ae679ba141235b2326d8
#
_cell.length_a   1.000
_cell.length_b   1.000
_cell.length_c   1.000
_cell.angle_alpha   90.00
_cell.angle_beta   90.00
_cell.angle_gamma   90.00
#
_symmetry.space_group_name_H-M   'P 1'
#
loop_
_entity.id
_entity.type
_entity.pdbx_description
1 polymer ?
#
loop_
_entity_poly.entity_id
_entity_poly.type
_entity_poly.pdbx_seq_one_letter_code
_entity_poly.pdbx_strand_id
1 'polypeptide(L)'
;MRLYLDNCMFNRPYDDQTHILIRLEAEAKLQIQQLIRDGQHQLIWSYILDYENAKNPYVERGEQIGTWKRYARIDITESPELLQQANQFSQLGLKKMDALHLACAVTAKADAFLTTDKSILKKAAVVQSVRIQDPIDFIRELFP
;
A
#
# COMPACT_ATOMS: atom_id res chain seq x y z
N MET A 1 13.75 -0.98 4.78
CA MET A 1 12.43 -1.01 5.47
C MET A 1 11.48 -1.96 4.78
N ARG A 2 10.53 -2.49 5.53
CA ARG A 2 9.41 -3.27 5.00
C ARG A 2 8.27 -2.33 4.66
N LEU A 3 7.83 -2.33 3.41
CA LEU A 3 6.82 -1.40 2.91
C LEU A 3 5.59 -2.16 2.41
N TYR A 4 4.43 -1.72 2.85
CA TYR A 4 3.16 -2.15 2.28
C TYR A 4 2.60 -1.02 1.42
N LEU A 5 2.42 -1.29 0.14
CA LEU A 5 1.84 -0.34 -0.81
C LEU A 5 0.37 -0.67 -1.00
N ASP A 6 -0.51 0.28 -0.66
CA ASP A 6 -1.94 0.13 -0.90
C ASP A 6 -2.22 0.00 -2.40
N ASN A 7 -3.34 -0.62 -2.75
CA ASN A 7 -3.70 -0.85 -4.15
C ASN A 7 -3.72 0.44 -4.97
N CYS A 8 -4.18 1.54 -4.40
CA CYS A 8 -4.18 2.85 -5.08
C CYS A 8 -2.77 3.28 -5.48
N MET A 9 -1.74 2.89 -4.74
CA MET A 9 -0.36 3.19 -5.07
C MET A 9 0.06 2.56 -6.39
N PHE A 10 -0.33 1.30 -6.62
CA PHE A 10 -0.02 0.60 -7.86
C PHE A 10 -0.77 1.16 -9.06
N ASN A 11 -1.97 1.71 -8.84
CA ASN A 11 -2.80 2.28 -9.90
C ASN A 11 -2.47 3.74 -10.22
N ARG A 12 -1.86 4.49 -9.30
CA ARG A 12 -1.62 5.93 -9.45
C ARG A 12 -0.87 6.31 -10.73
N PRO A 13 0.17 5.59 -11.18
CA PRO A 13 0.85 5.93 -12.43
C PRO A 13 -0.01 5.81 -13.68
N TYR A 14 -1.14 5.12 -13.62
CA TYR A 14 -2.07 4.95 -14.74
C TYR A 14 -3.22 5.95 -14.70
N ASP A 15 -3.34 6.73 -13.62
CA ASP A 15 -4.38 7.75 -13.49
C ASP A 15 -4.05 8.97 -14.34
N ASP A 16 -4.99 9.90 -14.44
CA ASP A 16 -4.83 11.12 -15.25
C ASP A 16 -3.66 11.98 -14.73
N GLN A 17 -2.57 12.00 -15.50
CA GLN A 17 -1.33 12.70 -15.13
C GLN A 17 -1.39 14.20 -15.42
N THR A 18 -2.50 14.75 -15.95
CA THR A 18 -2.69 16.19 -16.10
C THR A 18 -2.92 16.86 -14.73
N HIS A 19 -3.41 16.11 -13.74
CA HIS A 19 -3.56 16.61 -12.39
C HIS A 19 -2.20 16.56 -11.67
N ILE A 20 -1.72 17.74 -11.22
CA ILE A 20 -0.36 17.88 -10.68
C ILE A 20 -0.08 16.97 -9.48
N LEU A 21 -1.04 16.88 -8.55
CA LEU A 21 -0.85 16.03 -7.35
C LEU A 21 -0.75 14.54 -7.73
N ILE A 22 -1.61 14.08 -8.63
CA ILE A 22 -1.58 12.70 -9.13
C ILE A 22 -0.23 12.40 -9.77
N ARG A 23 0.29 13.33 -10.58
CA ARG A 23 1.59 13.17 -11.22
C ARG A 23 2.73 13.09 -10.20
N LEU A 24 2.72 13.95 -9.19
CA LEU A 24 3.74 13.93 -8.14
C LEU A 24 3.68 12.64 -7.32
N GLU A 25 2.48 12.16 -7.00
CA GLU A 25 2.29 10.89 -6.30
C GLU A 25 2.79 9.72 -7.15
N ALA A 26 2.52 9.74 -8.46
CA ALA A 26 3.00 8.71 -9.39
C ALA A 26 4.53 8.70 -9.47
N GLU A 27 5.17 9.86 -9.54
CA GLU A 27 6.63 9.97 -9.57
C GLU A 27 7.24 9.44 -8.27
N ALA A 28 6.67 9.81 -7.13
CA ALA A 28 7.13 9.31 -5.83
C ALA A 28 7.01 7.79 -5.74
N LYS A 29 5.89 7.25 -6.20
CA LYS A 29 5.66 5.80 -6.21
C LYS A 29 6.68 5.07 -7.11
N LEU A 30 6.98 5.62 -8.28
CA LEU A 30 7.97 5.02 -9.18
C LEU A 30 9.37 5.01 -8.55
N GLN A 31 9.72 6.06 -7.82
CA GLN A 31 10.97 6.11 -7.07
C GLN A 31 11.02 5.04 -5.97
N ILE A 32 9.92 4.86 -5.25
CA ILE A 32 9.79 3.81 -4.23
C ILE A 32 9.95 2.42 -4.86
N GLN A 33 9.32 2.19 -6.00
CA GLN A 33 9.45 0.93 -6.73
C GLN A 33 10.91 0.67 -7.15
N GLN A 34 11.63 1.72 -7.55
CA GLN A 34 13.04 1.56 -7.92
C GLN A 34 13.88 1.12 -6.71
N LEU A 35 13.61 1.71 -5.54
CA LEU A 35 14.29 1.34 -4.30
C LEU A 35 14.00 -0.12 -3.92
N ILE A 36 12.79 -0.60 -4.19
CA ILE A 36 12.43 -2.01 -3.97
C ILE A 36 13.18 -2.92 -4.93
N ARG A 37 13.24 -2.57 -6.21
CA ARG A 37 14.00 -3.33 -7.22
C ARG A 37 15.48 -3.44 -6.86
N ASP A 38 16.04 -2.35 -6.34
CA ASP A 38 17.45 -2.28 -5.97
C ASP A 38 17.76 -3.01 -4.67
N GLY A 39 16.75 -3.55 -3.98
CA GLY A 39 16.91 -4.28 -2.74
C GLY A 39 17.11 -3.41 -1.50
N GLN A 40 16.94 -2.09 -1.62
CA GLN A 40 17.08 -1.17 -0.50
C GLN A 40 15.88 -1.20 0.45
N HIS A 41 14.70 -1.55 -0.07
CA HIS A 41 13.49 -1.74 0.71
C HIS A 41 12.82 -3.04 0.31
N GLN A 42 12.09 -3.66 1.24
CA GLN A 42 11.36 -4.90 1.02
C GLN A 42 9.88 -4.61 0.78
N LEU A 43 9.32 -5.25 -0.23
CA LEU A 43 7.89 -5.15 -0.54
C LEU A 43 7.13 -6.26 0.19
N ILE A 44 6.01 -5.90 0.81
CA ILE A 44 5.03 -6.82 1.37
C ILE A 44 3.88 -6.94 0.36
N TRP A 45 3.52 -8.17 0.02
CA TRP A 45 2.34 -8.48 -0.78
C TRP A 45 1.29 -9.15 0.09
N SER A 46 0.04 -9.18 -0.35
CA SER A 46 -1.04 -9.81 0.41
C SER A 46 -2.11 -10.39 -0.51
N TYR A 47 -2.88 -11.32 0.04
CA TYR A 47 -4.04 -11.88 -0.63
C TYR A 47 -5.11 -10.80 -0.93
N ILE A 48 -5.13 -9.71 -0.16
CA ILE A 48 -6.05 -8.60 -0.40
C ILE A 48 -5.63 -7.81 -1.64
N LEU A 49 -4.33 -7.62 -1.87
CA LEU A 49 -3.84 -7.02 -3.11
C LEU A 49 -4.21 -7.87 -4.32
N ASP A 50 -4.06 -9.19 -4.22
CA ASP A 50 -4.48 -10.12 -5.27
C ASP A 50 -5.99 -9.97 -5.57
N TYR A 51 -6.79 -9.93 -4.51
CA TYR A 51 -8.25 -9.81 -4.62
C TYR A 51 -8.67 -8.51 -5.31
N GLU A 52 -8.13 -7.38 -4.86
CA GLU A 52 -8.46 -6.08 -5.46
C GLU A 52 -7.94 -5.97 -6.89
N ASN A 53 -6.73 -6.45 -7.14
CA ASN A 53 -6.14 -6.39 -8.46
C ASN A 53 -6.90 -7.26 -9.48
N ALA A 54 -7.45 -8.39 -9.04
CA ALA A 54 -8.30 -9.24 -9.88
C ALA A 54 -9.57 -8.52 -10.36
N LYS A 55 -10.01 -7.51 -9.63
CA LYS A 55 -11.17 -6.69 -9.97
C LYS A 55 -10.82 -5.45 -10.80
N ASN A 56 -9.56 -5.28 -11.17
CA ASN A 56 -9.14 -4.13 -11.98
C ASN A 56 -9.86 -4.18 -13.33
N PRO A 57 -10.60 -3.10 -13.70
CA PRO A 57 -11.34 -3.08 -14.96
C PRO A 57 -10.46 -3.08 -16.21
N TYR A 58 -9.17 -2.75 -16.03
CA TYR A 58 -8.19 -2.72 -17.11
C TYR A 58 -7.28 -3.94 -16.99
N VAL A 59 -7.51 -4.96 -17.83
CA VAL A 59 -6.80 -6.26 -17.75
C VAL A 59 -5.29 -6.08 -17.84
N GLU A 60 -4.81 -5.30 -18.80
CA GLU A 60 -3.37 -5.07 -18.99
C GLU A 60 -2.74 -4.39 -17.77
N ARG A 61 -3.44 -3.41 -17.20
CA ARG A 61 -3.00 -2.72 -15.98
C ARG A 61 -2.90 -3.70 -14.81
N GLY A 62 -3.93 -4.55 -14.64
CA GLY A 62 -3.94 -5.58 -13.61
C GLY A 62 -2.78 -6.56 -13.75
N GLU A 63 -2.47 -6.98 -14.97
CA GLU A 63 -1.34 -7.86 -15.24
C GLU A 63 -0.01 -7.20 -14.87
N GLN A 64 0.19 -5.93 -15.25
CA GLN A 64 1.39 -5.18 -14.93
C GLN A 64 1.56 -5.01 -13.42
N ILE A 65 0.50 -4.68 -12.71
CA ILE A 65 0.52 -4.56 -11.25
C ILE A 65 0.86 -5.91 -10.62
N GLY A 66 0.25 -7.00 -11.11
CA GLY A 66 0.50 -8.36 -10.61
C GLY A 66 1.96 -8.79 -10.73
N THR A 67 2.71 -8.26 -11.70
CA THR A 67 4.13 -8.60 -11.85
C THR A 67 4.97 -8.15 -10.64
N TRP A 68 4.50 -7.17 -9.87
CA TRP A 68 5.21 -6.69 -8.68
C TRP A 68 5.27 -7.72 -7.56
N LYS A 69 4.35 -8.68 -7.53
CA LYS A 69 4.35 -9.76 -6.54
C LYS A 69 5.69 -10.51 -6.51
N ARG A 70 6.37 -10.64 -7.64
CA ARG A 70 7.66 -11.32 -7.72
C ARG A 70 8.77 -10.64 -6.91
N TYR A 71 8.64 -9.34 -6.63
CA TYR A 71 9.60 -8.59 -5.81
C TYR A 71 9.27 -8.68 -4.32
N ALA A 72 8.13 -9.25 -3.94
CA ALA A 72 7.73 -9.32 -2.55
C ALA A 72 8.61 -10.30 -1.77
N ARG A 73 9.05 -9.87 -0.60
CA ARG A 73 9.77 -10.72 0.35
C ARG A 73 8.82 -11.45 1.29
N ILE A 74 7.63 -10.87 1.48
CA ILE A 74 6.60 -11.40 2.36
C ILE A 74 5.29 -11.36 1.59
N ASP A 75 4.56 -12.48 1.60
CA ASP A 75 3.22 -12.59 1.02
C ASP A 75 2.28 -13.07 2.12
N ILE A 76 1.39 -12.19 2.56
CA ILE A 76 0.51 -12.43 3.70
C ILE A 76 -0.78 -13.09 3.21
N THR A 77 -1.14 -14.19 3.86
CA THR A 77 -2.41 -14.88 3.65
C THR A 77 -3.33 -14.66 4.84
N GLU A 78 -4.61 -15.00 4.68
CA GLU A 78 -5.61 -14.83 5.72
C GLU A 78 -5.31 -15.70 6.95
N SER A 79 -5.53 -15.12 8.12
CA SER A 79 -5.44 -15.85 9.40
C SER A 79 -6.50 -15.30 10.36
N PRO A 80 -6.91 -16.10 11.39
CA PRO A 80 -7.84 -15.60 12.40
C PRO A 80 -7.33 -14.34 13.11
N GLU A 81 -6.04 -14.25 13.41
CA GLU A 81 -5.41 -13.12 14.05
C GLU A 81 -5.48 -11.87 13.17
N LEU A 82 -5.25 -12.03 11.87
CA LEU A 82 -5.35 -10.95 10.91
C LEU A 82 -6.77 -10.39 10.84
N LEU A 83 -7.76 -11.29 10.78
CA LEU A 83 -9.18 -10.88 10.74
C LEU A 83 -9.59 -10.16 12.01
N GLN A 84 -9.10 -10.59 13.16
CA GLN A 84 -9.36 -9.92 14.43
C GLN A 84 -8.77 -8.50 14.44
N GLN A 85 -7.55 -8.35 13.96
CA GLN A 85 -6.90 -7.04 13.82
C GLN A 85 -7.67 -6.14 12.86
N ALA A 86 -8.13 -6.67 11.73
CA ALA A 86 -8.94 -5.94 10.76
C ALA A 86 -10.25 -5.45 11.40
N ASN A 87 -10.89 -6.28 12.22
CA ASN A 87 -12.10 -5.90 12.91
C ASN A 87 -11.87 -4.73 13.88
N GLN A 88 -10.74 -4.71 14.57
CA GLN A 88 -10.35 -3.60 15.44
C GLN A 88 -10.19 -2.31 14.64
N PHE A 89 -9.56 -2.37 13.46
CA PHE A 89 -9.41 -1.21 12.59
C PHE A 89 -10.76 -0.72 12.06
N SER A 90 -11.68 -1.64 11.74
CA SER A 90 -13.04 -1.26 11.33
C SER A 90 -13.76 -0.48 12.43
N GLN A 91 -13.53 -0.83 13.69
CA GLN A 91 -14.11 -0.11 14.83
C GLN A 91 -13.54 1.31 14.97
N LEU A 92 -12.36 1.58 14.42
CA LEU A 92 -11.77 2.92 14.36
C LEU A 92 -12.33 3.75 13.20
N GLY A 93 -13.26 3.21 12.43
CA GLY A 93 -13.90 3.92 11.32
C GLY A 93 -13.33 3.66 9.95
N LEU A 94 -12.42 2.70 9.81
CA LEU A 94 -11.87 2.32 8.51
C LEU A 94 -12.85 1.42 7.76
N LYS A 95 -12.90 1.56 6.45
CA LYS A 95 -13.69 0.68 5.59
C LYS A 95 -13.12 -0.74 5.66
N LYS A 96 -13.99 -1.74 5.40
CA LYS A 96 -13.61 -3.16 5.52
C LYS A 96 -12.34 -3.50 4.76
N MET A 97 -12.24 -3.09 3.49
CA MET A 97 -11.09 -3.42 2.65
C MET A 97 -9.83 -2.73 3.14
N ASP A 98 -9.93 -1.46 3.54
CA ASP A 98 -8.80 -0.70 4.09
C ASP A 98 -8.31 -1.31 5.39
N ALA A 99 -9.24 -1.74 6.25
CA ALA A 99 -8.91 -2.42 7.50
C ALA A 99 -8.15 -3.73 7.26
N LEU A 100 -8.54 -4.48 6.22
CA LEU A 100 -7.85 -5.72 5.84
C LEU A 100 -6.43 -5.44 5.33
N HIS A 101 -6.23 -4.41 4.52
CA HIS A 101 -4.90 -4.00 4.07
C HIS A 101 -4.01 -3.64 5.25
N LEU A 102 -4.52 -2.84 6.17
CA LEU A 102 -3.76 -2.44 7.36
C LEU A 102 -3.42 -3.62 8.24
N ALA A 103 -4.36 -4.57 8.41
CA ALA A 103 -4.11 -5.78 9.16
C ALA A 103 -3.00 -6.63 8.52
N CYS A 104 -2.97 -6.71 7.19
CA CYS A 104 -1.88 -7.39 6.47
C CYS A 104 -0.53 -6.72 6.75
N ALA A 105 -0.49 -5.39 6.70
CA ALA A 105 0.72 -4.63 6.98
C ALA A 105 1.24 -4.86 8.38
N VAL A 106 0.35 -4.83 9.38
CA VAL A 106 0.71 -5.06 10.78
C VAL A 106 1.20 -6.49 10.99
N THR A 107 0.52 -7.47 10.40
CA THR A 107 0.92 -8.88 10.49
C THR A 107 2.31 -9.10 9.91
N ALA A 108 2.65 -8.42 8.83
CA ALA A 108 3.96 -8.52 8.19
C ALA A 108 5.02 -7.64 8.85
N LYS A 109 4.67 -6.92 9.92
CA LYS A 109 5.56 -5.98 10.61
C LYS A 109 6.10 -4.91 9.68
N ALA A 110 5.21 -4.30 8.91
CA ALA A 110 5.57 -3.21 8.01
C ALA A 110 6.10 -2.01 8.80
N ASP A 111 7.14 -1.38 8.26
CA ASP A 111 7.65 -0.12 8.79
C ASP A 111 6.77 1.04 8.34
N ALA A 112 6.19 0.94 7.15
CA ALA A 112 5.30 1.96 6.63
C ALA A 112 4.20 1.34 5.75
N PHE A 113 3.02 1.92 5.84
CA PHE A 113 1.87 1.67 4.97
C PHE A 113 1.70 2.91 4.09
N LEU A 114 1.92 2.77 2.80
CA LEU A 114 1.89 3.89 1.87
C LEU A 114 0.61 3.91 1.06
N THR A 115 -0.08 5.04 1.06
CA THR A 115 -1.36 5.20 0.39
C THR A 115 -1.56 6.63 -0.09
N THR A 116 -2.38 6.80 -1.12
CA THR A 116 -2.85 8.11 -1.57
C THR A 116 -4.29 8.38 -1.14
N ASP A 117 -4.92 7.42 -0.47
CA ASP A 117 -6.31 7.53 -0.02
C ASP A 117 -6.41 8.44 1.20
N LYS A 118 -7.06 9.60 1.03
CA LYS A 118 -7.20 10.59 2.09
C LYS A 118 -7.98 10.07 3.29
N SER A 119 -8.95 9.17 3.08
CA SER A 119 -9.74 8.60 4.18
C SER A 119 -8.88 7.74 5.11
N ILE A 120 -7.89 7.04 4.56
CA ILE A 120 -6.92 6.27 5.34
C ILE A 120 -5.90 7.20 5.99
N LEU A 121 -5.38 8.18 5.25
CA LEU A 121 -4.40 9.14 5.77
C LEU A 121 -4.93 9.91 6.98
N LYS A 122 -6.22 10.22 6.99
CA LYS A 122 -6.87 10.89 8.14
C LYS A 122 -6.86 10.04 9.41
N LYS A 123 -6.70 8.72 9.28
CA LYS A 123 -6.66 7.79 10.42
C LYS A 123 -5.24 7.54 10.94
N ALA A 124 -4.23 8.16 10.34
CA ALA A 124 -2.83 7.94 10.74
C ALA A 124 -2.58 8.19 12.23
N ALA A 125 -3.25 9.18 12.81
CA ALA A 125 -3.08 9.52 14.23
C ALA A 125 -3.68 8.48 15.17
N VAL A 126 -4.72 7.74 14.75
CA VAL A 126 -5.40 6.75 15.61
C VAL A 126 -4.92 5.32 15.36
N VAL A 127 -4.29 5.06 14.24
CA VAL A 127 -3.67 3.76 13.92
C VAL A 127 -2.20 3.85 14.30
N GLN A 128 -1.84 3.28 15.44
CA GLN A 128 -0.49 3.38 15.99
C GLN A 128 0.39 2.17 15.71
N SER A 129 -0.20 1.09 15.19
CA SER A 129 0.50 -0.18 14.97
C SER A 129 1.41 -0.15 13.75
N VAL A 130 1.19 0.79 12.83
CA VAL A 130 1.98 0.97 11.62
C VAL A 130 1.94 2.44 11.23
N ARG A 131 3.03 2.91 10.61
CA ARG A 131 3.11 4.29 10.14
C ARG A 131 2.39 4.42 8.81
N ILE A 132 1.38 5.27 8.74
CA ILE A 132 0.59 5.54 7.53
C ILE A 132 1.08 6.85 6.92
N GLN A 133 1.51 6.81 5.66
CA GLN A 133 2.03 7.99 4.97
C GLN A 133 1.62 8.01 3.49
N ASP A 134 1.56 9.19 2.90
CA ASP A 134 1.49 9.29 1.46
C ASP A 134 2.90 9.16 0.84
N PRO A 135 2.99 8.82 -0.45
CA PRO A 135 4.30 8.56 -1.07
C PRO A 135 5.20 9.79 -1.16
N ILE A 136 4.63 10.98 -1.27
CA ILE A 136 5.42 12.23 -1.35
C ILE A 136 6.10 12.49 -0.02
N ASP A 137 5.35 12.39 1.09
CA ASP A 137 5.91 12.59 2.43
C ASP A 137 6.97 11.52 2.74
N PHE A 138 6.75 10.28 2.32
CA PHE A 138 7.72 9.21 2.48
C PHE A 138 9.05 9.55 1.78
N ILE A 139 8.98 10.00 0.53
CA ILE A 139 10.18 10.38 -0.22
C ILE A 139 10.86 11.59 0.43
N ARG A 140 10.09 12.56 0.91
CA ARG A 140 10.65 13.73 1.59
C ARG A 140 11.48 13.35 2.83
N GLU A 141 11.04 12.34 3.57
CA GLU A 141 11.77 11.88 4.74
C GLU A 141 13.02 11.09 4.38
N LEU A 142 12.98 10.31 3.28
CA LEU A 142 14.13 9.55 2.81
C LEU A 142 15.23 10.46 2.24
N PHE A 143 14.83 11.56 1.62
CA PHE A 143 15.75 12.50 0.95
C PHE A 143 15.50 13.91 1.47
N PRO A 144 15.85 14.17 2.75
CA PRO A 144 15.59 15.47 3.39
C PRO A 144 16.39 16.62 2.80
#